data_2fe2a999cdba536c4ecf7be82b948712
#
_entry.id   2fe2a999cdba536c4ecf7be82b948712
#
_cell.length_a   1.000
_cell.length_b   1.000
_cell.length_c   1.000
_cell.angle_alpha   90.00
_cell.angle_beta   90.00
_cell.angle_gamma   90.00
#
_symmetry.space_group_name_H-M   'P 1'
#
loop_
_entity.id
_entity.type
_entity.pdbx_description
1 polymer ?
#
loop_
_entity_poly.entity_id
_entity_poly.type
_entity_poly.pdbx_seq_one_letter_code
_entity_poly.pdbx_strand_id
1 'polypeptide(L)'
;MAGKVGYSSLRPSPGQPRIECMTQRTVLVVLFDDVQSLDATGPVEVFAGAETHTPGTYRIRTASLDGAPVRTSSGLTLVPDLALTDAPAPHTLLVPGGQGTRRPDPRLTDWLRENGRSAERLVSVCTGAILLAEAGLLDGRRVTTHWAYCDRLARDHPAIDVEPDPIYVRDGTVATSAGVTSGIDLALALVEEDLDREVALVIARHLVVFLRRPGNQAQFSAQLAAQTARREPLREVQQWITEHPDGDLNVESLAARARLSPRHFARAFQAETGMTPGRYVDRVRLEHARRLLEDTADGVEEISRASGYGTSETMRRAFVKALGTPPAEYRRRFRPAPAR
;
A
#
# COMPACT_ATOMS: atom_id res chain seq x y z
N MET A 1 24.53 59.81 5.75
CA MET A 1 24.40 59.29 7.14
C MET A 1 23.56 58.00 7.07
N ALA A 2 24.20 56.84 7.13
CA ALA A 2 23.51 55.57 7.06
C ALA A 2 23.39 54.97 8.47
N GLY A 3 22.18 54.87 8.98
CA GLY A 3 21.90 54.29 10.28
C GLY A 3 22.01 52.76 10.24
N LYS A 4 22.93 52.18 11.01
CA LYS A 4 23.03 50.74 11.29
C LYS A 4 21.91 50.37 12.27
N VAL A 5 20.98 49.51 11.84
CA VAL A 5 20.05 48.83 12.71
C VAL A 5 20.75 47.63 13.28
N GLY A 6 21.04 47.67 14.59
CA GLY A 6 21.65 46.54 15.32
C GLY A 6 20.65 45.42 15.58
N TYR A 7 20.96 44.23 15.12
CA TYR A 7 20.26 43.00 15.54
C TYR A 7 20.68 42.65 16.97
N SER A 8 19.76 42.86 17.90
CA SER A 8 19.84 42.42 19.28
C SER A 8 19.74 40.89 19.31
N SER A 9 20.76 40.21 19.82
CA SER A 9 20.77 38.77 20.09
C SER A 9 19.78 38.45 21.21
N LEU A 10 18.62 37.92 20.86
CA LEU A 10 17.69 37.32 21.79
C LEU A 10 18.28 36.00 22.32
N ARG A 11 18.62 35.97 23.61
CA ARG A 11 18.97 34.73 24.32
C ARG A 11 17.70 33.88 24.45
N PRO A 12 17.75 32.56 24.17
CA PRO A 12 16.59 31.69 24.38
C PRO A 12 16.23 31.60 25.85
N SER A 13 14.93 31.64 26.15
CA SER A 13 14.36 31.46 27.47
C SER A 13 14.63 30.06 28.04
N PRO A 14 14.88 29.89 29.35
CA PRO A 14 15.06 28.58 29.95
C PRO A 14 13.71 27.87 30.02
N GLY A 15 13.52 26.79 29.23
CA GLY A 15 12.30 25.99 29.23
C GLY A 15 11.89 25.40 27.85
N GLN A 16 12.57 25.78 26.77
CA GLN A 16 12.36 25.06 25.51
C GLN A 16 13.03 23.69 25.57
N PRO A 17 12.32 22.58 25.20
CA PRO A 17 12.95 21.28 25.09
C PRO A 17 14.14 21.43 24.13
N ARG A 18 15.31 20.97 24.55
CA ARG A 18 16.46 20.82 23.66
C ARG A 18 15.99 19.98 22.49
N ILE A 19 15.97 20.58 21.29
CA ILE A 19 15.92 19.82 20.04
C ILE A 19 17.20 19.00 20.07
N GLU A 20 17.14 17.75 20.52
CA GLU A 20 18.19 16.78 20.24
C GLU A 20 18.42 16.85 18.73
N CYS A 21 19.68 16.99 18.34
CA CYS A 21 20.06 17.04 16.94
C CYS A 21 19.65 15.71 16.29
N MET A 22 18.38 15.62 15.88
CA MET A 22 17.89 14.46 15.15
C MET A 22 18.69 14.40 13.84
N THR A 23 19.46 13.34 13.70
CA THR A 23 20.18 13.09 12.47
C THR A 23 19.16 13.01 11.34
N GLN A 24 19.21 13.95 10.39
CA GLN A 24 18.26 14.02 9.27
C GLN A 24 18.29 12.70 8.49
N ARG A 25 17.13 12.05 8.35
CA ARG A 25 17.00 10.77 7.65
C ARG A 25 17.04 10.97 6.15
N THR A 26 18.07 10.45 5.50
CA THR A 26 18.14 10.49 4.03
C THR A 26 17.23 9.42 3.44
N VAL A 27 16.29 9.82 2.59
CA VAL A 27 15.47 8.95 1.74
C VAL A 27 16.04 8.99 0.33
N LEU A 28 16.64 7.89 -0.11
CA LEU A 28 17.16 7.74 -1.46
C LEU A 28 16.18 6.99 -2.34
N VAL A 29 15.68 7.62 -3.38
CA VAL A 29 14.74 7.04 -4.35
C VAL A 29 15.50 6.63 -5.60
N VAL A 30 15.45 5.35 -5.92
CA VAL A 30 16.12 4.78 -7.10
C VAL A 30 15.28 5.05 -8.34
N LEU A 31 15.85 5.67 -9.35
CA LEU A 31 15.21 5.93 -10.63
C LEU A 31 15.86 5.10 -11.75
N PHE A 32 15.05 4.57 -12.64
CA PHE A 32 15.48 3.79 -13.81
C PHE A 32 14.47 3.95 -14.95
N ASP A 33 14.86 3.65 -16.17
CA ASP A 33 13.96 3.74 -17.32
C ASP A 33 12.74 2.83 -17.18
N ASP A 34 11.58 3.32 -17.62
CA ASP A 34 10.28 2.68 -17.45
C ASP A 34 9.86 2.51 -15.97
N VAL A 35 10.40 3.31 -15.05
CA VAL A 35 9.88 3.41 -13.69
C VAL A 35 8.43 3.91 -13.69
N GLN A 36 7.59 3.38 -12.82
CA GLN A 36 6.26 3.92 -12.59
C GLN A 36 6.36 5.22 -11.82
N SER A 37 6.01 6.35 -12.44
CA SER A 37 6.20 7.68 -11.86
C SER A 37 5.58 7.82 -10.46
N LEU A 38 4.34 7.33 -10.28
CA LEU A 38 3.63 7.45 -9.00
C LEU A 38 4.24 6.57 -7.89
N ASP A 39 4.91 5.47 -8.24
CA ASP A 39 5.64 4.63 -7.27
C ASP A 39 6.82 5.38 -6.64
N ALA A 40 7.40 6.32 -7.38
CA ALA A 40 8.46 7.20 -6.88
C ALA A 40 7.87 8.46 -6.24
N THR A 41 7.03 9.20 -6.98
CA THR A 41 6.56 10.52 -6.55
C THR A 41 5.56 10.46 -5.38
N GLY A 42 4.72 9.42 -5.30
CA GLY A 42 3.76 9.28 -4.21
C GLY A 42 4.42 9.26 -2.81
N PRO A 43 5.36 8.34 -2.54
CA PRO A 43 6.14 8.37 -1.30
C PRO A 43 6.95 9.66 -1.10
N VAL A 44 7.53 10.22 -2.17
CA VAL A 44 8.28 11.48 -2.12
C VAL A 44 7.42 12.61 -1.58
N GLU A 45 6.18 12.76 -2.06
CA GLU A 45 5.25 13.77 -1.57
C GLU A 45 4.94 13.61 -0.08
N VAL A 46 4.85 12.37 0.42
CA VAL A 46 4.63 12.12 1.85
C VAL A 46 5.83 12.55 2.69
N PHE A 47 7.05 12.14 2.31
CA PHE A 47 8.26 12.50 3.05
C PHE A 47 8.56 14.01 2.94
N ALA A 48 8.29 14.63 1.79
CA ALA A 48 8.41 16.09 1.60
C ALA A 48 7.41 16.87 2.45
N GLY A 49 6.17 16.36 2.55
CA GLY A 49 5.17 16.90 3.46
C GLY A 49 5.61 16.83 4.92
N ALA A 50 6.24 15.72 5.32
CA ALA A 50 6.79 15.55 6.67
C ALA A 50 7.95 16.52 6.94
N GLU A 51 8.87 16.70 6.00
CA GLU A 51 9.96 17.66 6.12
C GLU A 51 9.43 19.11 6.19
N THR A 52 8.39 19.42 5.42
CA THR A 52 7.76 20.75 5.46
C THR A 52 7.10 21.02 6.81
N HIS A 53 6.47 20.01 7.41
CA HIS A 53 5.77 20.13 8.70
C HIS A 53 6.76 20.11 9.88
N THR A 54 7.79 19.26 9.79
CA THR A 54 8.83 19.08 10.82
C THR A 54 10.21 19.18 10.18
N PRO A 55 10.72 20.41 9.98
CA PRO A 55 11.99 20.64 9.29
C PRO A 55 13.18 19.93 9.96
N GLY A 56 14.08 19.39 9.15
CA GLY A 56 15.26 18.67 9.60
C GLY A 56 15.07 17.18 9.82
N THR A 57 13.88 16.63 9.50
CA THR A 57 13.56 15.21 9.68
C THR A 57 14.03 14.35 8.50
N TYR A 58 13.72 14.78 7.27
CA TYR A 58 14.01 14.02 6.07
C TYR A 58 14.82 14.83 5.06
N ARG A 59 15.75 14.14 4.40
CA ARG A 59 16.42 14.63 3.18
C ARG A 59 16.10 13.69 2.05
N ILE A 60 15.28 14.12 1.11
CA ILE A 60 14.91 13.32 -0.04
C ILE A 60 15.96 13.55 -1.15
N ARG A 61 16.41 12.43 -1.73
CA ARG A 61 17.31 12.41 -2.88
C ARG A 61 16.84 11.39 -3.89
N THR A 62 17.01 11.70 -5.16
CA THR A 62 16.74 10.79 -6.27
C THR A 62 18.04 10.44 -6.97
N ALA A 63 18.22 9.18 -7.35
CA ALA A 63 19.42 8.76 -8.07
C ALA A 63 19.09 7.77 -9.18
N SER A 64 19.80 7.88 -10.31
CA SER A 64 19.82 6.87 -11.38
C SER A 64 21.21 6.28 -11.52
N LEU A 65 21.38 5.19 -12.28
CA LEU A 65 22.67 4.51 -12.44
C LEU A 65 23.81 5.49 -12.76
N ASP A 66 23.62 6.33 -13.75
CA ASP A 66 24.64 7.22 -14.27
C ASP A 66 24.34 8.71 -13.98
N GLY A 67 23.34 9.00 -13.13
CA GLY A 67 22.87 10.37 -12.90
C GLY A 67 22.11 10.97 -14.10
N ALA A 68 21.88 10.19 -15.14
CA ALA A 68 21.16 10.63 -16.34
C ALA A 68 19.64 10.69 -16.08
N PRO A 69 18.92 11.60 -16.78
CA PRO A 69 17.47 11.61 -16.76
C PRO A 69 16.88 10.26 -17.21
N VAL A 70 15.80 9.83 -16.56
CA VAL A 70 15.11 8.58 -16.86
C VAL A 70 13.72 8.86 -17.42
N ARG A 71 13.27 8.03 -18.36
CA ARG A 71 11.91 8.10 -18.90
C ARG A 71 11.00 7.14 -18.14
N THR A 72 9.92 7.66 -17.58
CA THR A 72 8.95 6.84 -16.85
C THR A 72 8.05 6.06 -17.81
N SER A 73 7.39 5.00 -17.31
CA SER A 73 6.39 4.22 -18.07
C SER A 73 5.18 5.05 -18.52
N SER A 74 4.91 6.19 -17.88
CA SER A 74 3.87 7.16 -18.28
C SER A 74 4.36 8.22 -19.27
N GLY A 75 5.64 8.18 -19.67
CA GLY A 75 6.23 9.10 -20.65
C GLY A 75 6.78 10.41 -20.07
N LEU A 76 6.73 10.62 -18.76
CA LEU A 76 7.40 11.73 -18.10
C LEU A 76 8.91 11.49 -18.07
N THR A 77 9.68 12.57 -18.05
CA THR A 77 11.13 12.50 -17.80
C THR A 77 11.41 12.99 -16.39
N LEU A 78 12.09 12.18 -15.59
CA LEU A 78 12.56 12.55 -14.27
C LEU A 78 14.07 12.79 -14.32
N VAL A 79 14.50 13.89 -13.73
CA VAL A 79 15.93 14.23 -13.61
C VAL A 79 16.37 13.88 -12.19
N PRO A 80 17.31 12.93 -12.00
CA PRO A 80 17.81 12.58 -10.67
C PRO A 80 18.72 13.68 -10.12
N ASP A 81 18.89 13.70 -8.79
CA ASP A 81 19.82 14.61 -8.12
C ASP A 81 21.28 14.18 -8.32
N LEU A 82 21.53 12.86 -8.44
CA LEU A 82 22.89 12.30 -8.48
C LEU A 82 22.93 10.91 -9.16
N ALA A 83 24.13 10.43 -9.43
CA ALA A 83 24.37 9.05 -9.82
C ALA A 83 24.31 8.13 -8.58
N LEU A 84 23.88 6.85 -8.75
CA LEU A 84 23.87 5.87 -7.67
C LEU A 84 25.27 5.63 -7.08
N THR A 85 26.32 5.73 -7.90
CA THR A 85 27.72 5.63 -7.45
C THR A 85 28.13 6.71 -6.46
N ASP A 86 27.49 7.88 -6.53
CA ASP A 86 27.79 9.04 -5.68
C ASP A 86 26.84 9.13 -4.48
N ALA A 87 25.88 8.20 -4.38
CA ALA A 87 24.88 8.22 -3.33
C ALA A 87 25.48 7.76 -1.99
N PRO A 88 25.37 8.57 -0.93
CA PRO A 88 25.76 8.12 0.40
C PRO A 88 24.79 7.02 0.88
N ALA A 89 25.23 6.19 1.84
CA ALA A 89 24.38 5.22 2.48
C ALA A 89 23.12 5.91 3.07
N PRO A 90 21.91 5.56 2.62
CA PRO A 90 20.70 6.24 3.07
C PRO A 90 20.16 5.62 4.35
N HIS A 91 19.38 6.40 5.13
CA HIS A 91 18.50 5.81 6.15
C HIS A 91 17.43 4.94 5.49
N THR A 92 16.78 5.45 4.45
CA THR A 92 15.73 4.71 3.73
C THR A 92 16.09 4.62 2.24
N LEU A 93 16.27 3.40 1.74
CA LEU A 93 16.42 3.14 0.30
C LEU A 93 15.05 2.73 -0.26
N LEU A 94 14.49 3.56 -1.15
CA LEU A 94 13.20 3.34 -1.78
C LEU A 94 13.38 2.91 -3.23
N VAL A 95 12.90 1.72 -3.55
CA VAL A 95 12.96 1.12 -4.89
C VAL A 95 11.55 1.03 -5.45
N PRO A 96 11.16 1.93 -6.37
CA PRO A 96 9.86 1.91 -7.05
C PRO A 96 9.77 0.75 -8.04
N GLY A 97 8.53 0.45 -8.47
CA GLY A 97 8.27 -0.48 -9.55
C GLY A 97 8.15 0.20 -10.91
N GLY A 98 7.70 -0.55 -11.90
CA GLY A 98 7.50 -0.08 -13.25
C GLY A 98 7.75 -1.18 -14.28
N GLN A 99 7.60 -0.84 -15.57
CA GLN A 99 7.84 -1.80 -16.64
C GLN A 99 9.33 -2.21 -16.74
N GLY A 100 10.24 -1.31 -16.36
CA GLY A 100 11.68 -1.58 -16.33
C GLY A 100 12.09 -2.74 -15.42
N THR A 101 11.30 -3.04 -14.38
CA THR A 101 11.55 -4.19 -13.51
C THR A 101 11.31 -5.56 -14.16
N ARG A 102 10.71 -5.60 -15.35
CA ARG A 102 10.47 -6.86 -16.09
C ARG A 102 11.74 -7.38 -16.75
N ARG A 103 12.66 -6.49 -17.07
CA ARG A 103 13.99 -6.76 -17.63
C ARG A 103 14.97 -5.80 -16.97
N PRO A 104 15.35 -6.06 -15.71
CA PRO A 104 16.19 -5.14 -14.95
C PRO A 104 17.57 -5.01 -15.60
N ASP A 105 18.13 -3.82 -15.56
CA ASP A 105 19.54 -3.62 -15.90
C ASP A 105 20.39 -4.35 -14.86
N PRO A 106 21.27 -5.28 -15.27
CA PRO A 106 22.14 -6.02 -14.34
C PRO A 106 22.96 -5.08 -13.44
N ARG A 107 23.41 -3.93 -13.96
CA ARG A 107 24.17 -2.95 -13.17
C ARG A 107 23.35 -2.40 -11.99
N LEU A 108 22.02 -2.24 -12.16
CA LEU A 108 21.14 -1.80 -11.08
C LEU A 108 20.98 -2.88 -10.02
N THR A 109 20.78 -4.13 -10.42
CA THR A 109 20.65 -5.25 -9.47
C THR A 109 21.95 -5.52 -8.74
N ASP A 110 23.11 -5.37 -9.41
CA ASP A 110 24.43 -5.48 -8.79
C ASP A 110 24.66 -4.35 -7.78
N TRP A 111 24.35 -3.11 -8.14
CA TRP A 111 24.44 -1.99 -7.21
C TRP A 111 23.54 -2.19 -5.98
N LEU A 112 22.29 -2.65 -6.17
CA LEU A 112 21.37 -2.96 -5.06
C LEU A 112 21.93 -4.07 -4.17
N ARG A 113 22.51 -5.12 -4.74
CA ARG A 113 23.12 -6.25 -3.99
C ARG A 113 24.27 -5.77 -3.11
N GLU A 114 25.10 -4.89 -3.62
CA GLU A 114 26.28 -4.36 -2.92
C GLU A 114 25.90 -3.32 -1.86
N ASN A 115 24.94 -2.45 -2.18
CA ASN A 115 24.66 -1.25 -1.38
C ASN A 115 23.34 -1.32 -0.58
N GLY A 116 22.40 -2.17 -0.97
CA GLY A 116 21.06 -2.20 -0.35
C GLY A 116 21.06 -2.52 1.14
N ARG A 117 22.05 -3.33 1.61
CA ARG A 117 22.18 -3.67 3.04
C ARG A 117 22.77 -2.55 3.88
N SER A 118 23.32 -1.51 3.28
CA SER A 118 23.84 -0.33 4.00
C SER A 118 22.71 0.61 4.45
N ALA A 119 21.50 0.47 3.90
CA ALA A 119 20.34 1.23 4.31
C ALA A 119 19.79 0.69 5.65
N GLU A 120 19.43 1.58 6.57
CA GLU A 120 18.76 1.21 7.81
C GLU A 120 17.34 0.69 7.55
N ARG A 121 16.70 1.15 6.46
CA ARG A 121 15.37 0.71 6.02
C ARG A 121 15.36 0.51 4.50
N LEU A 122 14.90 -0.67 4.08
CA LEU A 122 14.74 -1.04 2.68
C LEU A 122 13.26 -1.03 2.32
N VAL A 123 12.88 -0.20 1.35
CA VAL A 123 11.49 0.00 0.94
C VAL A 123 11.32 -0.36 -0.52
N SER A 124 10.29 -1.15 -0.84
CA SER A 124 9.87 -1.32 -2.23
C SER A 124 8.42 -0.94 -2.44
N VAL A 125 8.13 -0.40 -3.61
CA VAL A 125 6.78 -0.09 -4.07
C VAL A 125 6.53 -0.91 -5.33
N CYS A 126 5.36 -1.58 -5.40
CA CYS A 126 4.96 -2.34 -6.59
C CYS A 126 5.99 -3.44 -6.95
N THR A 127 6.35 -3.51 -8.23
CA THR A 127 7.34 -4.45 -8.77
C THR A 127 8.78 -4.10 -8.40
N GLY A 128 9.04 -3.05 -7.64
CA GLY A 128 10.35 -2.80 -7.03
C GLY A 128 10.82 -3.95 -6.14
N ALA A 129 9.89 -4.71 -5.57
CA ALA A 129 10.19 -5.95 -4.84
C ALA A 129 10.92 -6.99 -5.71
N ILE A 130 10.69 -7.02 -7.02
CA ILE A 130 11.39 -7.93 -7.95
C ILE A 130 12.88 -7.55 -8.03
N LEU A 131 13.19 -6.25 -8.12
CA LEU A 131 14.59 -5.80 -8.14
C LEU A 131 15.33 -6.18 -6.86
N LEU A 132 14.66 -6.01 -5.71
CA LEU A 132 15.22 -6.39 -4.41
C LEU A 132 15.38 -7.92 -4.25
N ALA A 133 14.45 -8.70 -4.81
CA ALA A 133 14.53 -10.16 -4.82
C ALA A 133 15.68 -10.64 -5.69
N GLU A 134 15.85 -10.10 -6.91
CA GLU A 134 16.99 -10.39 -7.81
C GLU A 134 18.34 -10.02 -7.18
N ALA A 135 18.35 -9.00 -6.32
CA ALA A 135 19.51 -8.61 -5.55
C ALA A 135 19.77 -9.48 -4.31
N GLY A 136 18.86 -10.45 -3.97
CA GLY A 136 18.97 -11.31 -2.79
C GLY A 136 18.76 -10.58 -1.46
N LEU A 137 18.00 -9.49 -1.48
CA LEU A 137 17.76 -8.65 -0.31
C LEU A 137 16.47 -8.99 0.44
N LEU A 138 15.63 -9.86 -0.12
CA LEU A 138 14.34 -10.25 0.44
C LEU A 138 14.27 -11.70 0.93
N ASP A 139 15.36 -12.48 0.84
CA ASP A 139 15.38 -13.88 1.26
C ASP A 139 15.03 -14.02 2.74
N GLY A 140 14.09 -14.94 3.05
CA GLY A 140 13.58 -15.18 4.38
C GLY A 140 12.66 -14.08 4.94
N ARG A 141 12.25 -13.11 4.11
CA ARG A 141 11.38 -12.00 4.50
C ARG A 141 9.94 -12.23 4.05
N ARG A 142 9.01 -11.71 4.85
CA ARG A 142 7.61 -11.56 4.46
C ARG A 142 7.45 -10.26 3.67
N VAL A 143 6.90 -10.37 2.48
CA VAL A 143 6.80 -9.23 1.55
C VAL A 143 5.47 -9.23 0.81
N THR A 144 5.11 -8.09 0.25
CA THR A 144 4.08 -8.00 -0.78
C THR A 144 4.62 -7.28 -2.01
N THR A 145 3.93 -7.43 -3.11
CA THR A 145 4.18 -6.72 -4.36
C THR A 145 2.84 -6.45 -5.05
N HIS A 146 2.85 -5.91 -6.24
CA HIS A 146 1.63 -5.71 -7.02
C HIS A 146 0.92 -7.06 -7.25
N TRP A 147 -0.39 -7.10 -7.02
CA TRP A 147 -1.22 -8.32 -7.07
C TRP A 147 -0.98 -9.20 -8.30
N ALA A 148 -0.75 -8.59 -9.47
CA ALA A 148 -0.50 -9.31 -10.72
C ALA A 148 0.87 -10.03 -10.76
N TYR A 149 1.75 -9.76 -9.80
CA TYR A 149 3.11 -10.29 -9.76
C TYR A 149 3.41 -11.13 -8.52
N CYS A 150 2.49 -11.27 -7.56
CA CYS A 150 2.69 -12.06 -6.35
C CYS A 150 3.03 -13.53 -6.67
N ASP A 151 2.24 -14.18 -7.54
CA ASP A 151 2.47 -15.57 -7.92
C ASP A 151 3.81 -15.76 -8.67
N ARG A 152 4.21 -14.78 -9.46
CA ARG A 152 5.50 -14.79 -10.16
C ARG A 152 6.63 -14.64 -9.16
N LEU A 153 6.58 -13.67 -8.26
CA LEU A 153 7.60 -13.43 -7.25
C LEU A 153 7.81 -14.67 -6.36
N ALA A 154 6.70 -15.28 -5.87
CA ALA A 154 6.76 -16.49 -5.04
C ALA A 154 7.36 -17.69 -5.77
N ARG A 155 7.06 -17.86 -7.05
CA ARG A 155 7.59 -18.95 -7.86
C ARG A 155 9.06 -18.75 -8.21
N ASP A 156 9.44 -17.54 -8.61
CA ASP A 156 10.79 -17.25 -9.10
C ASP A 156 11.79 -17.11 -7.92
N HIS A 157 11.30 -16.76 -6.70
CA HIS A 157 12.08 -16.59 -5.48
C HIS A 157 11.47 -17.34 -4.28
N PRO A 158 11.60 -18.67 -4.21
CA PRO A 158 10.92 -19.49 -3.20
C PRO A 158 11.42 -19.29 -1.76
N ALA A 159 12.54 -18.60 -1.57
CA ALA A 159 13.04 -18.20 -0.24
C ALA A 159 12.26 -17.01 0.36
N ILE A 160 11.38 -16.37 -0.40
CA ILE A 160 10.60 -15.18 0.01
C ILE A 160 9.19 -15.63 0.37
N ASP A 161 8.68 -15.18 1.53
CA ASP A 161 7.29 -15.38 1.94
C ASP A 161 6.42 -14.24 1.36
N VAL A 162 5.71 -14.52 0.27
CA VAL A 162 4.93 -13.51 -0.46
C VAL A 162 3.48 -13.50 0.03
N GLU A 163 3.07 -12.39 0.64
CA GLU A 163 1.70 -12.13 1.07
C GLU A 163 0.94 -11.36 -0.04
N PRO A 164 -0.01 -11.97 -0.75
CA PRO A 164 -0.65 -11.33 -1.91
C PRO A 164 -1.74 -10.33 -1.56
N ASP A 165 -2.22 -10.32 -0.32
CA ASP A 165 -3.44 -9.61 0.07
C ASP A 165 -3.20 -8.23 0.71
N PRO A 166 -2.20 -8.02 1.59
CA PRO A 166 -1.94 -6.72 2.21
C PRO A 166 -1.55 -5.66 1.17
N ILE A 167 -2.00 -4.41 1.39
CA ILE A 167 -1.55 -3.28 0.57
C ILE A 167 -0.10 -2.91 0.86
N TYR A 168 0.39 -3.21 2.05
CA TYR A 168 1.81 -3.20 2.40
C TYR A 168 2.11 -4.21 3.51
N VAL A 169 3.36 -4.67 3.56
CA VAL A 169 3.90 -5.58 4.57
C VAL A 169 5.17 -4.95 5.14
N ARG A 170 5.35 -5.12 6.45
CA ARG A 170 6.57 -4.73 7.16
C ARG A 170 7.16 -5.96 7.85
N ASP A 171 8.46 -6.15 7.66
CA ASP A 171 9.22 -7.24 8.30
C ASP A 171 10.61 -6.73 8.71
N GLY A 172 10.72 -6.31 9.97
CA GLY A 172 11.93 -5.68 10.48
C GLY A 172 12.28 -4.40 9.73
N THR A 173 13.44 -4.36 9.12
CA THR A 173 13.94 -3.23 8.33
C THR A 173 13.43 -3.20 6.89
N VAL A 174 12.71 -4.24 6.45
CA VAL A 174 12.13 -4.34 5.11
C VAL A 174 10.66 -3.92 5.14
N ALA A 175 10.26 -3.06 4.22
CA ALA A 175 8.88 -2.65 4.04
C ALA A 175 8.52 -2.68 2.55
N THR A 176 7.44 -3.34 2.19
CA THR A 176 7.04 -3.53 0.79
C THR A 176 5.58 -3.18 0.60
N SER A 177 5.21 -2.60 -0.53
CA SER A 177 3.81 -2.25 -0.83
C SER A 177 3.35 -2.74 -2.19
N ALA A 178 2.03 -2.89 -2.31
CA ALA A 178 1.34 -3.36 -3.52
C ALA A 178 1.55 -2.47 -4.75
N GLY A 179 1.88 -1.21 -4.54
CA GLY A 179 2.24 -0.30 -5.62
C GLY A 179 1.20 0.76 -5.94
N VAL A 180 1.60 1.64 -6.85
CA VAL A 180 0.88 2.83 -7.25
C VAL A 180 0.51 3.67 -6.02
N THR A 181 -0.75 3.78 -5.67
CA THR A 181 -1.19 4.57 -4.51
C THR A 181 -0.84 3.96 -3.17
N SER A 182 -0.60 2.64 -3.06
CA SER A 182 -0.23 2.01 -1.79
C SER A 182 1.19 2.35 -1.32
N GLY A 183 2.03 2.92 -2.22
CA GLY A 183 3.29 3.54 -1.83
C GLY A 183 3.09 4.75 -0.91
N ILE A 184 1.99 5.50 -1.11
CA ILE A 184 1.59 6.60 -0.23
C ILE A 184 1.18 6.06 1.14
N ASP A 185 0.36 4.98 1.19
CA ASP A 185 -0.07 4.36 2.45
C ASP A 185 1.13 3.86 3.26
N LEU A 186 2.09 3.20 2.59
CA LEU A 186 3.32 2.76 3.24
C LEU A 186 4.15 3.93 3.76
N ALA A 187 4.36 4.97 2.95
CA ALA A 187 5.12 6.14 3.37
C ALA A 187 4.47 6.86 4.55
N LEU A 188 3.14 6.99 4.60
CA LEU A 188 2.42 7.53 5.75
C LEU A 188 2.62 6.68 7.00
N ALA A 189 2.61 5.35 6.88
CA ALA A 189 2.88 4.44 7.99
C ALA A 189 4.33 4.58 8.51
N LEU A 190 5.30 4.81 7.62
CA LEU A 190 6.69 5.06 7.99
C LEU A 190 6.87 6.42 8.67
N VAL A 191 6.17 7.45 8.22
CA VAL A 191 6.16 8.77 8.88
C VAL A 191 5.49 8.69 10.26
N GLU A 192 4.38 7.94 10.40
CA GLU A 192 3.73 7.70 11.71
C GLU A 192 4.69 7.03 12.71
N GLU A 193 5.57 6.15 12.23
CA GLU A 193 6.58 5.48 13.05
C GLU A 193 7.76 6.40 13.39
N ASP A 194 8.26 7.13 12.40
CA ASP A 194 9.46 7.96 12.53
C ASP A 194 9.23 9.24 13.35
N LEU A 195 8.02 9.77 13.32
CA LEU A 195 7.60 10.99 14.00
C LEU A 195 6.45 10.69 14.96
N ASP A 196 5.22 10.83 14.46
CA ASP A 196 4.01 10.48 15.19
C ASP A 196 2.78 10.44 14.26
N ARG A 197 1.65 10.02 14.86
CA ARG A 197 0.37 9.92 14.16
C ARG A 197 -0.19 11.28 13.73
N GLU A 198 0.06 12.34 14.50
CA GLU A 198 -0.49 13.67 14.23
C GLU A 198 0.11 14.24 12.95
N VAL A 199 1.43 14.15 12.81
CA VAL A 199 2.16 14.55 11.60
C VAL A 199 1.66 13.75 10.39
N ALA A 200 1.58 12.42 10.49
CA ALA A 200 1.10 11.58 9.40
C ALA A 200 -0.35 11.94 9.00
N LEU A 201 -1.23 12.29 9.97
CA LEU A 201 -2.59 12.69 9.71
C LEU A 201 -2.68 14.06 8.98
N VAL A 202 -1.84 15.02 9.35
CA VAL A 202 -1.75 16.31 8.67
C VAL A 202 -1.37 16.13 7.22
N ILE A 203 -0.37 15.29 6.94
CA ILE A 203 0.08 15.00 5.58
C ILE A 203 -1.02 14.29 4.78
N ALA A 204 -1.67 13.28 5.36
CA ALA A 204 -2.76 12.56 4.72
C ALA A 204 -3.92 13.52 4.33
N ARG A 205 -4.27 14.47 5.20
CA ARG A 205 -5.26 15.51 4.90
C ARG A 205 -4.82 16.43 3.77
N HIS A 206 -3.55 16.85 3.78
CA HIS A 206 -3.01 17.72 2.73
C HIS A 206 -3.03 17.02 1.36
N LEU A 207 -2.66 15.75 1.32
CA LEU A 207 -2.70 14.94 0.10
C LEU A 207 -4.11 14.44 -0.28
N VAL A 208 -5.13 14.72 0.55
CA VAL A 208 -6.53 14.27 0.37
C VAL A 208 -6.62 12.74 0.26
N VAL A 209 -5.86 12.03 1.11
CA VAL A 209 -5.85 10.56 1.19
C VAL A 209 -6.22 10.10 2.60
N PHE A 210 -6.61 8.84 2.74
CA PHE A 210 -6.81 8.24 4.06
C PHE A 210 -5.45 8.00 4.74
N LEU A 211 -5.34 8.27 6.05
CA LEU A 211 -4.15 7.86 6.81
C LEU A 211 -4.01 6.33 6.85
N ARG A 212 -5.13 5.64 6.98
CA ARG A 212 -5.20 4.18 6.86
C ARG A 212 -6.35 3.84 5.94
N ARG A 213 -6.03 3.40 4.73
CA ARG A 213 -7.02 3.00 3.76
C ARG A 213 -7.58 1.62 4.15
N PRO A 214 -8.91 1.49 4.28
CA PRO A 214 -9.52 0.18 4.48
C PRO A 214 -9.32 -0.67 3.22
N GLY A 215 -9.09 -1.97 3.42
CA GLY A 215 -9.02 -2.90 2.31
C GLY A 215 -7.67 -3.57 2.11
N ASN A 216 -7.67 -4.50 1.17
CA ASN A 216 -6.51 -5.26 0.72
C ASN A 216 -6.42 -5.20 -0.81
N GLN A 217 -5.33 -5.72 -1.41
CA GLN A 217 -5.14 -5.71 -2.87
C GLN A 217 -6.26 -6.46 -3.60
N ALA A 218 -6.73 -7.54 -3.00
CA ALA A 218 -7.80 -8.36 -3.57
C ALA A 218 -9.10 -7.56 -3.78
N GLN A 219 -9.36 -6.54 -2.96
CA GLN A 219 -10.49 -5.64 -3.09
C GLN A 219 -10.44 -4.81 -4.39
N PHE A 220 -9.27 -4.24 -4.70
CA PHE A 220 -9.09 -3.48 -5.94
C PHE A 220 -9.15 -4.40 -7.17
N SER A 221 -8.60 -5.60 -7.07
CA SER A 221 -8.68 -6.61 -8.13
C SER A 221 -10.12 -7.05 -8.40
N ALA A 222 -10.97 -7.22 -7.36
CA ALA A 222 -12.36 -7.66 -7.57
C ALA A 222 -13.29 -6.54 -8.04
N GLN A 223 -13.13 -5.33 -7.49
CA GLN A 223 -13.91 -4.17 -7.97
C GLN A 223 -13.58 -3.84 -9.44
N LEU A 224 -12.31 -3.94 -9.82
CA LEU A 224 -11.90 -3.77 -11.22
C LEU A 224 -12.32 -4.96 -12.09
N ALA A 225 -12.30 -6.19 -11.58
CA ALA A 225 -12.84 -7.35 -12.28
C ALA A 225 -14.37 -7.26 -12.44
N ALA A 226 -15.08 -6.67 -11.46
CA ALA A 226 -16.50 -6.38 -11.56
C ALA A 226 -16.81 -5.35 -12.67
N GLN A 227 -15.90 -4.38 -12.87
CA GLN A 227 -16.00 -3.41 -13.96
C GLN A 227 -15.58 -3.99 -15.33
N THR A 228 -14.93 -5.17 -15.36
CA THR A 228 -14.41 -5.79 -16.59
C THR A 228 -15.24 -6.95 -17.10
N ALA A 229 -16.34 -7.34 -16.43
CA ALA A 229 -17.24 -8.34 -16.99
C ALA A 229 -17.79 -7.85 -18.33
N ARG A 230 -17.39 -8.52 -19.41
CA ARG A 230 -17.74 -8.14 -20.78
C ARG A 230 -19.18 -8.52 -21.15
N ARG A 231 -19.81 -9.40 -20.37
CA ARG A 231 -21.18 -9.84 -20.59
C ARG A 231 -22.11 -9.09 -19.64
N GLU A 232 -22.99 -8.30 -20.21
CA GLU A 232 -23.98 -7.48 -19.50
C GLU A 232 -24.69 -8.21 -18.35
N PRO A 233 -25.22 -9.46 -18.51
CA PRO A 233 -25.91 -10.15 -17.43
C PRO A 233 -25.02 -10.50 -16.22
N LEU A 234 -23.73 -10.76 -16.40
CA LEU A 234 -22.83 -11.08 -15.29
C LEU A 234 -22.40 -9.82 -14.55
N ARG A 235 -22.24 -8.69 -15.24
CA ARG A 235 -21.96 -7.39 -14.64
C ARG A 235 -23.12 -6.93 -13.76
N GLU A 236 -24.36 -7.07 -14.22
CA GLU A 236 -25.56 -6.77 -13.42
C GLU A 236 -25.62 -7.61 -12.15
N VAL A 237 -25.27 -8.91 -12.23
CA VAL A 237 -25.20 -9.78 -11.05
C VAL A 237 -24.11 -9.36 -10.08
N GLN A 238 -22.93 -9.00 -10.57
CA GLN A 238 -21.83 -8.52 -9.72
C GLN A 238 -22.22 -7.23 -8.98
N GLN A 239 -22.82 -6.29 -9.69
CA GLN A 239 -23.33 -5.06 -9.09
C GLN A 239 -24.38 -5.36 -8.03
N TRP A 240 -25.33 -6.23 -8.35
CA TRP A 240 -26.37 -6.67 -7.39
C TRP A 240 -25.79 -7.25 -6.10
N ILE A 241 -24.80 -8.15 -6.20
CA ILE A 241 -24.13 -8.74 -5.03
C ILE A 241 -23.49 -7.65 -4.17
N THR A 242 -22.88 -6.63 -4.79
CA THR A 242 -22.22 -5.54 -4.09
C THR A 242 -23.21 -4.60 -3.38
N GLU A 243 -24.35 -4.35 -4.00
CA GLU A 243 -25.39 -3.46 -3.48
C GLU A 243 -26.28 -4.13 -2.42
N HIS A 244 -26.38 -5.48 -2.45
CA HIS A 244 -27.28 -6.26 -1.59
C HIS A 244 -26.52 -7.42 -0.89
N PRO A 245 -25.51 -7.13 -0.06
CA PRO A 245 -24.71 -8.18 0.59
C PRO A 245 -25.53 -9.04 1.56
N ASP A 246 -26.61 -8.51 2.11
CA ASP A 246 -27.57 -9.18 3.01
C ASP A 246 -28.65 -9.98 2.26
N GLY A 247 -28.72 -9.85 0.94
CA GLY A 247 -29.72 -10.51 0.10
C GLY A 247 -29.51 -12.01 -0.05
N ASP A 248 -30.48 -12.67 -0.72
CA ASP A 248 -30.35 -14.06 -1.15
C ASP A 248 -29.39 -14.18 -2.33
N LEU A 249 -28.13 -14.48 -2.03
CA LEU A 249 -27.01 -14.57 -2.96
C LEU A 249 -26.59 -16.03 -3.22
N ASN A 250 -27.52 -16.99 -3.11
CA ASN A 250 -27.23 -18.36 -3.53
C ASN A 250 -27.05 -18.47 -5.06
N VAL A 251 -26.44 -19.55 -5.51
CA VAL A 251 -26.08 -19.72 -6.94
C VAL A 251 -27.32 -19.76 -7.82
N GLU A 252 -28.42 -20.33 -7.34
CA GLU A 252 -29.70 -20.45 -8.02
C GLU A 252 -30.32 -19.08 -8.27
N SER A 253 -30.39 -18.24 -7.24
CA SER A 253 -30.94 -16.88 -7.31
C SER A 253 -30.08 -15.98 -8.22
N LEU A 254 -28.76 -16.06 -8.13
CA LEU A 254 -27.84 -15.31 -8.99
C LEU A 254 -27.89 -15.77 -10.43
N ALA A 255 -28.02 -17.07 -10.69
CA ALA A 255 -28.15 -17.63 -12.03
C ALA A 255 -29.48 -17.22 -12.69
N ALA A 256 -30.58 -17.25 -11.92
CA ALA A 256 -31.88 -16.76 -12.41
C ALA A 256 -31.83 -15.29 -12.82
N ARG A 257 -31.15 -14.44 -12.04
CA ARG A 257 -30.94 -13.03 -12.38
C ARG A 257 -30.11 -12.85 -13.66
N ALA A 258 -29.09 -13.68 -13.87
CA ALA A 258 -28.31 -13.70 -15.10
C ALA A 258 -29.03 -14.37 -16.28
N ARG A 259 -30.23 -14.91 -16.08
CA ARG A 259 -30.98 -15.71 -17.07
C ARG A 259 -30.19 -16.92 -17.60
N LEU A 260 -29.42 -17.55 -16.70
CA LEU A 260 -28.59 -18.71 -17.00
C LEU A 260 -28.98 -19.90 -16.11
N SER A 261 -28.63 -21.12 -16.52
CA SER A 261 -28.70 -22.26 -15.60
C SER A 261 -27.61 -22.14 -14.53
N PRO A 262 -27.81 -22.65 -13.29
CA PRO A 262 -26.81 -22.57 -12.21
C PRO A 262 -25.41 -23.05 -12.61
N ARG A 263 -25.34 -24.17 -13.34
CA ARG A 263 -24.07 -24.72 -13.83
C ARG A 263 -23.38 -23.81 -14.85
N HIS A 264 -24.14 -23.23 -15.79
CA HIS A 264 -23.61 -22.31 -16.80
C HIS A 264 -23.17 -21.00 -16.14
N PHE A 265 -23.99 -20.46 -15.26
CA PHE A 265 -23.68 -19.26 -14.49
C PHE A 265 -22.37 -19.42 -13.70
N ALA A 266 -22.23 -20.49 -12.87
CA ALA A 266 -21.05 -20.72 -12.06
C ALA A 266 -19.77 -20.79 -12.92
N ARG A 267 -19.82 -21.50 -14.06
CA ARG A 267 -18.68 -21.61 -15.01
C ARG A 267 -18.35 -20.28 -15.66
N ALA A 268 -19.36 -19.56 -16.19
CA ALA A 268 -19.18 -18.29 -16.84
C ALA A 268 -18.68 -17.21 -15.85
N PHE A 269 -19.27 -17.19 -14.65
CA PHE A 269 -18.87 -16.26 -13.58
C PHE A 269 -17.41 -16.50 -13.17
N GLN A 270 -17.02 -17.77 -12.96
CA GLN A 270 -15.63 -18.10 -12.62
C GLN A 270 -14.64 -17.77 -13.75
N ALA A 271 -15.05 -17.99 -15.01
CA ALA A 271 -14.20 -17.65 -16.15
C ALA A 271 -13.96 -16.14 -16.30
N GLU A 272 -14.96 -15.33 -15.94
CA GLU A 272 -14.87 -13.86 -16.04
C GLU A 272 -14.26 -13.20 -14.80
N THR A 273 -14.54 -13.73 -13.60
CA THR A 273 -14.12 -13.11 -12.33
C THR A 273 -12.89 -13.77 -11.69
N GLY A 274 -12.45 -14.90 -12.21
CA GLY A 274 -11.36 -15.69 -11.63
C GLY A 274 -11.75 -16.48 -10.38
N MET A 275 -12.99 -16.36 -9.87
CA MET A 275 -13.44 -17.04 -8.65
C MET A 275 -14.87 -17.56 -8.75
N THR A 276 -15.19 -18.56 -7.91
CA THR A 276 -16.56 -19.08 -7.86
C THR A 276 -17.53 -18.04 -7.28
N PRO A 277 -18.84 -18.08 -7.67
CA PRO A 277 -19.85 -17.17 -7.13
C PRO A 277 -19.89 -17.11 -5.62
N GLY A 278 -19.81 -18.26 -4.93
CA GLY A 278 -19.81 -18.31 -3.47
C GLY A 278 -18.60 -17.60 -2.85
N ARG A 279 -17.39 -17.80 -3.38
CA ARG A 279 -16.19 -17.08 -2.92
C ARG A 279 -16.29 -15.58 -3.16
N TYR A 280 -16.93 -15.17 -4.24
CA TYR A 280 -17.16 -13.75 -4.54
C TYR A 280 -18.13 -13.13 -3.53
N VAL A 281 -19.23 -13.80 -3.22
CA VAL A 281 -20.21 -13.37 -2.21
C VAL A 281 -19.57 -13.29 -0.82
N ASP A 282 -18.83 -14.32 -0.39
CA ASP A 282 -18.12 -14.32 0.89
C ASP A 282 -17.19 -13.12 1.02
N ARG A 283 -16.52 -12.79 -0.05
CA ARG A 283 -15.60 -11.65 -0.11
C ARG A 283 -16.33 -10.31 0.00
N VAL A 284 -17.41 -10.11 -0.76
CA VAL A 284 -18.24 -8.88 -0.69
C VAL A 284 -18.80 -8.69 0.71
N ARG A 285 -19.31 -9.76 1.34
CA ARG A 285 -19.83 -9.73 2.70
C ARG A 285 -18.76 -9.37 3.73
N LEU A 286 -17.56 -9.94 3.60
CA LEU A 286 -16.43 -9.62 4.47
C LEU A 286 -16.06 -8.15 4.37
N GLU A 287 -15.99 -7.64 3.17
CA GLU A 287 -15.65 -6.25 2.89
C GLU A 287 -16.70 -5.28 3.44
N HIS A 288 -17.96 -5.59 3.24
CA HIS A 288 -19.06 -4.79 3.79
C HIS A 288 -19.03 -4.75 5.32
N ALA A 289 -18.82 -5.92 5.96
CA ALA A 289 -18.70 -6.00 7.43
C ALA A 289 -17.49 -5.22 7.96
N ARG A 290 -16.37 -5.23 7.26
CA ARG A 290 -15.18 -4.44 7.63
C ARG A 290 -15.50 -2.96 7.63
N ARG A 291 -16.08 -2.43 6.54
CA ARG A 291 -16.49 -1.02 6.45
C ARG A 291 -17.40 -0.62 7.60
N LEU A 292 -18.43 -1.41 7.89
CA LEU A 292 -19.34 -1.12 9.00
C LEU A 292 -18.62 -1.15 10.36
N LEU A 293 -17.66 -2.05 10.57
CA LEU A 293 -16.83 -2.07 11.80
C LEU A 293 -15.94 -0.84 11.95
N GLU A 294 -15.47 -0.28 10.85
CA GLU A 294 -14.58 0.90 10.80
C GLU A 294 -15.37 2.20 10.92
N ASP A 295 -16.49 2.32 10.19
CA ASP A 295 -17.21 3.57 9.97
C ASP A 295 -18.35 3.81 10.96
N THR A 296 -18.91 2.73 11.59
CA THR A 296 -20.10 2.84 12.46
C THR A 296 -19.84 2.42 13.90
N ALA A 297 -20.79 2.78 14.78
CA ALA A 297 -20.82 2.34 16.17
C ALA A 297 -21.65 1.07 16.40
N ASP A 298 -22.24 0.53 15.34
CA ASP A 298 -23.22 -0.56 15.39
C ASP A 298 -22.66 -1.80 16.06
N GLY A 299 -23.53 -2.56 16.73
CA GLY A 299 -23.16 -3.81 17.38
C GLY A 299 -22.66 -4.86 16.37
N VAL A 300 -21.76 -5.76 16.81
CA VAL A 300 -21.24 -6.86 15.97
C VAL A 300 -22.38 -7.73 15.42
N GLU A 301 -23.45 -7.91 16.20
CA GLU A 301 -24.66 -8.63 15.81
C GLU A 301 -25.41 -7.95 14.66
N GLU A 302 -25.56 -6.63 14.74
CA GLU A 302 -26.23 -5.80 13.74
C GLU A 302 -25.44 -5.78 12.45
N ILE A 303 -24.12 -5.58 12.53
CA ILE A 303 -23.22 -5.65 11.38
C ILE A 303 -23.24 -7.02 10.72
N SER A 304 -23.32 -8.11 11.50
CA SER A 304 -23.39 -9.46 10.93
C SER A 304 -24.63 -9.66 10.09
N ARG A 305 -25.77 -9.12 10.52
CA ARG A 305 -27.04 -9.17 9.76
C ARG A 305 -26.98 -8.27 8.52
N ALA A 306 -26.55 -7.03 8.67
CA ALA A 306 -26.42 -6.06 7.57
C ALA A 306 -25.42 -6.50 6.49
N SER A 307 -24.48 -7.35 6.86
CA SER A 307 -23.48 -7.91 5.91
C SER A 307 -23.84 -9.31 5.39
N GLY A 308 -25.04 -9.81 5.68
CA GLY A 308 -25.53 -11.07 5.15
C GLY A 308 -24.93 -12.33 5.78
N TYR A 309 -24.26 -12.24 6.93
CA TYR A 309 -23.76 -13.41 7.67
C TYR A 309 -24.85 -14.08 8.53
N GLY A 310 -25.93 -13.36 8.82
CA GLY A 310 -27.03 -13.81 9.65
C GLY A 310 -26.70 -13.85 11.15
N THR A 311 -25.54 -14.38 11.55
CA THR A 311 -25.11 -14.47 12.94
C THR A 311 -23.70 -13.94 13.14
N SER A 312 -23.44 -13.39 14.35
CA SER A 312 -22.11 -12.91 14.73
C SER A 312 -21.05 -14.03 14.72
N GLU A 313 -21.43 -15.27 15.01
CA GLU A 313 -20.51 -16.41 14.97
C GLU A 313 -20.10 -16.78 13.54
N THR A 314 -21.02 -16.71 12.58
CA THR A 314 -20.69 -16.93 11.15
C THR A 314 -19.72 -15.85 10.66
N MET A 315 -19.97 -14.58 11.00
CA MET A 315 -19.06 -13.47 10.68
C MET A 315 -17.71 -13.65 11.37
N ARG A 316 -17.69 -14.06 12.66
CA ARG A 316 -16.44 -14.31 13.41
C ARG A 316 -15.55 -15.34 12.70
N ARG A 317 -16.14 -16.46 12.28
CA ARG A 317 -15.40 -17.51 11.55
C ARG A 317 -14.84 -17.01 10.23
N ALA A 318 -15.61 -16.21 9.49
CA ALA A 318 -15.14 -15.61 8.25
C ALA A 318 -13.97 -14.65 8.48
N PHE A 319 -14.06 -13.79 9.51
CA PHE A 319 -12.99 -12.86 9.89
C PHE A 319 -11.70 -13.57 10.32
N VAL A 320 -11.81 -14.56 11.21
CA VAL A 320 -10.64 -15.32 11.66
C VAL A 320 -10.00 -16.06 10.50
N LYS A 321 -10.80 -16.66 9.61
CA LYS A 321 -10.28 -17.37 8.44
C LYS A 321 -9.59 -16.46 7.44
N ALA A 322 -10.13 -15.25 7.21
CA ALA A 322 -9.63 -14.34 6.17
C ALA A 322 -8.60 -13.34 6.69
N LEU A 323 -8.71 -12.91 7.95
CA LEU A 323 -7.94 -11.80 8.52
C LEU A 323 -7.14 -12.18 9.79
N GLY A 324 -7.23 -13.45 10.23
CA GLY A 324 -6.55 -13.93 11.44
C GLY A 324 -7.04 -13.30 12.74
N THR A 325 -8.10 -12.48 12.73
CA THR A 325 -8.56 -11.72 13.91
C THR A 325 -10.09 -11.68 13.97
N PRO A 326 -10.70 -11.75 15.18
CA PRO A 326 -12.15 -11.61 15.34
C PRO A 326 -12.64 -10.18 15.07
N PRO A 327 -13.94 -9.97 14.69
CA PRO A 327 -14.50 -8.66 14.37
C PRO A 327 -14.33 -7.61 15.47
N ALA A 328 -14.53 -7.96 16.74
CA ALA A 328 -14.38 -7.04 17.85
C ALA A 328 -12.93 -6.58 18.06
N GLU A 329 -11.98 -7.46 17.84
CA GLU A 329 -10.55 -7.12 17.88
C GLU A 329 -10.13 -6.30 16.67
N TYR A 330 -10.66 -6.65 15.48
CA TYR A 330 -10.50 -5.87 14.26
C TYR A 330 -10.95 -4.43 14.49
N ARG A 331 -12.15 -4.20 15.02
CA ARG A 331 -12.66 -2.86 15.36
C ARG A 331 -11.71 -2.08 16.29
N ARG A 332 -11.20 -2.72 17.35
CA ARG A 332 -10.27 -2.05 18.28
C ARG A 332 -8.99 -1.57 17.63
N ARG A 333 -8.50 -2.30 16.61
CA ARG A 333 -7.26 -1.94 15.89
C ARG A 333 -7.46 -0.79 14.91
N PHE A 334 -8.64 -0.69 14.33
CA PHE A 334 -8.93 0.22 13.22
C PHE A 334 -9.83 1.41 13.58
N ARG A 335 -10.49 1.38 14.74
CA ARG A 335 -11.27 2.51 15.22
C ARG A 335 -10.42 3.40 16.12
N PRO A 336 -10.34 4.74 15.86
CA PRO A 336 -9.70 5.67 16.78
C PRO A 336 -10.41 5.62 18.14
N ALA A 337 -9.62 5.63 19.25
CA ALA A 337 -10.20 5.86 20.56
C ALA A 337 -10.94 7.21 20.54
N PRO A 338 -12.13 7.32 21.18
CA PRO A 338 -12.80 8.61 21.29
C PRO A 338 -11.85 9.58 21.97
N ALA A 339 -11.68 10.77 21.37
CA ALA A 339 -10.96 11.88 21.98
C ALA A 339 -11.59 12.15 23.35
N ARG A 340 -10.76 12.07 24.42
CA ARG A 340 -11.16 12.48 25.77
C ARG A 340 -11.18 14.00 25.88
#